data_60cf858adc739ba5c7e9d08ab3a0c2cc
#
_entry.id   60cf858adc739ba5c7e9d08ab3a0c2cc
#
_cell.length_a   1.000
_cell.length_b   1.000
_cell.length_c   1.000
_cell.angle_alpha   90.00
_cell.angle_beta   90.00
_cell.angle_gamma   90.00
#
_symmetry.space_group_name_H-M   'P 1'
#
loop_
_entity.id
_entity.type
_entity.pdbx_description
1 polymer ?
#
loop_
_entity_poly.entity_id
_entity_poly.type
_entity_poly.pdbx_seq_one_letter_code
_entity_poly.pdbx_strand_id
1 'polypeptide(L)'
;MKRRAPTTVVFLTLFALYMTVPILATYIFSIAVRWDRTILPEGYTVKWYLEMIRHPYFAVTLRHSLTLATYTVAANLLLVVPAAYVAHAYLPTAKVPMDILTIFPFAIPRVILALALVTLFTVPFIARSPMLLVCACTVFSMPYMYRPVANSLEAIDLKTINDAAQLQGAGTLQILLYIVGPNIISGIVSGSLLVFSAIFADYTLARLITGARFKTFPVLLVEFTRKDGRIASSISVVAFTVAVLLSLAIIAVARSGSRSDEAEGG
;
A
#
# COMPACT_ATOMS: atom_id res chain seq x y z
N MET A 1 24.87 1.24 -27.85
CA MET A 1 24.15 2.22 -27.03
C MET A 1 23.51 3.28 -27.94
N LYS A 2 22.19 3.24 -28.19
CA LYS A 2 21.49 4.28 -28.96
C LYS A 2 21.58 5.60 -28.19
N ARG A 3 22.20 6.64 -28.79
CA ARG A 3 22.15 8.01 -28.25
C ARG A 3 20.67 8.41 -28.09
N ARG A 4 20.23 8.58 -26.88
CA ARG A 4 18.88 9.09 -26.60
C ARG A 4 18.79 10.48 -27.23
N ALA A 5 17.76 10.73 -28.05
CA ALA A 5 17.57 12.02 -28.67
C ALA A 5 17.54 13.12 -27.58
N PRO A 6 18.21 14.27 -27.77
CA PRO A 6 18.28 15.33 -26.76
C PRO A 6 16.90 15.80 -26.31
N THR A 7 15.92 15.75 -27.18
CA THR A 7 14.50 16.03 -26.86
C THR A 7 13.92 15.08 -25.79
N THR A 8 14.26 13.77 -25.85
CA THR A 8 13.80 12.80 -24.84
C THR A 8 14.40 13.09 -23.46
N VAL A 9 15.68 13.48 -23.41
CA VAL A 9 16.34 13.83 -22.15
C VAL A 9 15.72 15.09 -21.55
N VAL A 10 15.49 16.13 -22.37
CA VAL A 10 14.84 17.38 -21.92
C VAL A 10 13.43 17.09 -21.39
N PHE A 11 12.63 16.32 -22.12
CA PHE A 11 11.29 15.96 -21.67
C PHE A 11 11.29 15.21 -20.32
N LEU A 12 12.16 14.20 -20.19
CA LEU A 12 12.28 13.43 -18.94
C LEU A 12 12.75 14.30 -17.77
N THR A 13 13.68 15.25 -18.01
CA THR A 13 14.16 16.17 -16.99
C THR A 13 13.06 17.12 -16.54
N LEU A 14 12.32 17.72 -17.48
CA LEU A 14 11.17 18.60 -17.15
C LEU A 14 10.09 17.86 -16.40
N PHE A 15 9.78 16.63 -16.81
CA PHE A 15 8.81 15.78 -16.10
C PHE A 15 9.27 15.43 -14.68
N ALA A 16 10.55 15.06 -14.51
CA ALA A 16 11.13 14.79 -13.20
C ALA A 16 11.10 16.02 -12.29
N LEU A 17 11.46 17.19 -12.81
CA LEU A 17 11.35 18.46 -12.07
C LEU A 17 9.90 18.74 -11.67
N TYR A 18 8.97 18.65 -12.61
CA TYR A 18 7.53 18.86 -12.34
C TYR A 18 7.01 17.96 -11.22
N MET A 19 7.41 16.69 -11.19
CA MET A 19 7.01 15.75 -10.12
C MET A 19 7.73 16.02 -8.79
N THR A 20 8.98 16.49 -8.81
CA THR A 20 9.81 16.66 -7.61
C THR A 20 9.55 17.99 -6.90
N VAL A 21 9.26 19.06 -7.64
CA VAL A 21 9.05 20.41 -7.07
C VAL A 21 7.98 20.47 -5.99
N PRO A 22 6.76 19.89 -6.15
CA PRO A 22 5.74 19.91 -5.09
C PRO A 22 6.18 19.18 -3.82
N ILE A 23 6.93 18.08 -3.99
CA ILE A 23 7.45 17.28 -2.86
C ILE A 23 8.48 18.12 -2.11
N LEU A 24 9.46 18.70 -2.80
CA LEU A 24 10.47 19.58 -2.21
C LEU A 24 9.82 20.80 -1.53
N ALA A 25 8.82 21.41 -2.17
CA ALA A 25 8.07 22.53 -1.57
C ALA A 25 7.42 22.11 -0.25
N THR A 26 6.84 20.91 -0.16
CA THR A 26 6.25 20.39 1.09
C THR A 26 7.32 20.21 2.18
N TYR A 27 8.51 19.67 1.82
CA TYR A 27 9.63 19.55 2.75
C TYR A 27 10.12 20.92 3.25
N ILE A 28 10.32 21.88 2.35
CA ILE A 28 10.76 23.22 2.71
C ILE A 28 9.71 23.93 3.58
N PHE A 29 8.42 23.80 3.23
CA PHE A 29 7.33 24.39 3.98
C PHE A 29 7.20 23.81 5.39
N SER A 30 7.53 22.52 5.57
CA SER A 30 7.49 21.84 6.87
C SER A 30 8.50 22.39 7.89
N ILE A 31 9.57 23.03 7.43
CA ILE A 31 10.60 23.65 8.27
C ILE A 31 10.58 25.18 8.20
N ALA A 32 9.68 25.79 7.43
CA ALA A 32 9.59 27.23 7.31
C ALA A 32 9.00 27.87 8.57
N VAL A 33 9.62 28.92 9.09
CA VAL A 33 9.01 29.76 10.14
C VAL A 33 7.80 30.48 9.57
N ARG A 34 7.99 31.12 8.42
CA ARG A 34 6.97 31.82 7.65
C ARG A 34 7.32 31.75 6.17
N TRP A 35 6.32 31.50 5.31
CA TRP A 35 6.48 31.49 3.86
C TRP A 35 5.16 31.83 3.19
N ASP A 36 4.82 33.13 3.22
CA ASP A 36 3.56 33.67 2.68
C ASP A 36 3.75 34.94 1.85
N ARG A 37 4.93 35.57 1.88
CA ARG A 37 5.16 36.86 1.21
C ARG A 37 6.40 36.91 0.30
N THR A 38 7.28 35.92 0.40
CA THR A 38 8.58 35.89 -0.29
C THR A 38 8.72 34.64 -1.13
N ILE A 39 9.65 34.63 -2.08
CA ILE A 39 9.96 33.47 -2.94
C ILE A 39 10.58 32.33 -2.11
N LEU A 40 11.37 32.68 -1.08
CA LEU A 40 12.02 31.74 -0.16
C LEU A 40 11.48 31.93 1.27
N PRO A 41 11.54 30.91 2.13
CA PRO A 41 11.14 31.02 3.53
C PRO A 41 11.88 32.14 4.29
N GLU A 42 11.16 32.86 5.14
CA GLU A 42 11.71 33.94 5.98
C GLU A 42 12.55 33.43 7.18
N GLY A 43 12.72 32.10 7.28
CA GLY A 43 13.53 31.43 8.30
C GLY A 43 13.19 29.97 8.40
N TYR A 44 14.03 29.18 9.08
CA TYR A 44 13.87 27.75 9.23
C TYR A 44 13.73 27.35 10.70
N THR A 45 12.88 26.35 10.98
CA THR A 45 12.61 25.85 12.32
C THR A 45 12.16 24.39 12.29
N VAL A 46 12.43 23.66 13.34
CA VAL A 46 11.89 22.31 13.58
C VAL A 46 10.72 22.31 14.56
N LYS A 47 10.25 23.49 14.98
CA LYS A 47 9.19 23.67 15.98
C LYS A 47 7.92 22.88 15.62
N TRP A 48 7.54 22.87 14.35
CA TRP A 48 6.32 22.22 13.86
C TRP A 48 6.35 20.71 14.05
N TYR A 49 7.53 20.08 13.93
CA TYR A 49 7.73 18.66 14.24
C TYR A 49 7.56 18.38 15.72
N LEU A 50 8.07 19.25 16.59
CA LEU A 50 7.89 19.10 18.04
C LEU A 50 6.42 19.27 18.45
N GLU A 51 5.73 20.26 17.89
CA GLU A 51 4.30 20.47 18.13
C GLU A 51 3.46 19.28 17.64
N MET A 52 3.78 18.76 16.44
CA MET A 52 3.15 17.58 15.89
C MET A 52 3.34 16.34 16.79
N ILE A 53 4.58 16.04 17.21
CA ILE A 53 4.89 14.86 18.04
C ILE A 53 4.22 14.96 19.42
N ARG A 54 4.13 16.17 19.98
CA ARG A 54 3.45 16.43 21.26
C ARG A 54 1.92 16.38 21.14
N HIS A 55 1.39 16.37 19.93
CA HIS A 55 -0.06 16.32 19.74
C HIS A 55 -0.64 14.99 20.23
N PRO A 56 -1.68 15.01 21.09
CA PRO A 56 -2.20 13.79 21.75
C PRO A 56 -2.60 12.66 20.79
N TYR A 57 -3.02 13.03 19.58
CA TYR A 57 -3.45 12.03 18.58
C TYR A 57 -2.35 11.57 17.62
N PHE A 58 -1.12 12.12 17.68
CA PHE A 58 -0.06 11.77 16.74
C PHE A 58 0.28 10.27 16.77
N ALA A 59 0.75 9.78 17.91
CA ALA A 59 1.15 8.39 18.06
C ALA A 59 0.00 7.41 17.84
N VAL A 60 -1.19 7.75 18.32
CA VAL A 60 -2.39 6.91 18.18
C VAL A 60 -2.80 6.78 16.72
N THR A 61 -2.87 7.89 15.98
CA THR A 61 -3.27 7.88 14.56
C THR A 61 -2.24 7.20 13.67
N LEU A 62 -0.95 7.37 13.96
CA LEU A 62 0.12 6.67 13.26
C LEU A 62 0.00 5.15 13.48
N ARG A 63 -0.17 4.72 14.73
CA ARG A 63 -0.40 3.30 15.06
C ARG A 63 -1.64 2.76 14.36
N HIS A 64 -2.75 3.50 14.33
CA HIS A 64 -3.97 3.07 13.65
C HIS A 64 -3.74 2.87 12.14
N SER A 65 -3.03 3.79 11.47
CA SER A 65 -2.71 3.62 10.05
C SER A 65 -1.81 2.42 9.79
N LEU A 66 -0.79 2.21 10.62
CA LEU A 66 0.10 1.05 10.51
C LEU A 66 -0.66 -0.25 10.72
N THR A 67 -1.48 -0.31 11.76
CA THR A 67 -2.32 -1.48 12.08
C THR A 67 -3.29 -1.79 10.94
N LEU A 68 -3.99 -0.76 10.42
CA LEU A 68 -4.92 -0.91 9.30
C LEU A 68 -4.21 -1.46 8.06
N ALA A 69 -3.10 -0.85 7.65
CA ALA A 69 -2.35 -1.27 6.48
C ALA A 69 -1.81 -2.71 6.63
N THR A 70 -1.25 -3.04 7.81
CA THR A 70 -0.71 -4.40 8.09
C THR A 70 -1.80 -5.46 8.05
N TYR A 71 -2.95 -5.25 8.70
CA TYR A 71 -4.05 -6.22 8.66
C TYR A 71 -4.64 -6.35 7.27
N THR A 72 -4.71 -5.26 6.50
CA THR A 72 -5.18 -5.31 5.11
C THR A 72 -4.21 -6.09 4.21
N VAL A 73 -2.90 -5.90 4.38
CA VAL A 73 -1.89 -6.70 3.66
C VAL A 73 -2.02 -8.17 4.03
N ALA A 74 -2.09 -8.49 5.33
CA ALA A 74 -2.26 -9.87 5.81
C ALA A 74 -3.52 -10.53 5.24
N ALA A 75 -4.66 -9.82 5.25
CA ALA A 75 -5.90 -10.30 4.67
C ALA A 75 -5.79 -10.54 3.15
N ASN A 76 -5.13 -9.63 2.41
CA ASN A 76 -4.88 -9.84 0.98
C ASN A 76 -3.95 -11.03 0.73
N LEU A 77 -2.89 -11.21 1.52
CA LEU A 77 -2.01 -12.37 1.41
C LEU A 77 -2.76 -13.69 1.62
N LEU A 78 -3.62 -13.74 2.63
CA LEU A 78 -4.38 -14.94 2.98
C LEU A 78 -5.51 -15.26 2.00
N LEU A 79 -6.11 -14.26 1.36
CA LEU A 79 -7.27 -14.44 0.48
C LEU A 79 -6.87 -14.44 -1.00
N VAL A 80 -6.11 -13.43 -1.42
CA VAL A 80 -5.85 -13.18 -2.84
C VAL A 80 -4.76 -14.09 -3.38
N VAL A 81 -3.69 -14.33 -2.63
CA VAL A 81 -2.57 -15.15 -3.12
C VAL A 81 -2.99 -16.61 -3.35
N PRO A 82 -3.65 -17.30 -2.40
CA PRO A 82 -4.15 -18.67 -2.65
C PRO A 82 -5.20 -18.71 -3.77
N ALA A 83 -6.11 -17.73 -3.82
CA ALA A 83 -7.13 -17.68 -4.87
C ALA A 83 -6.51 -17.49 -6.27
N ALA A 84 -5.53 -16.60 -6.39
CA ALA A 84 -4.78 -16.42 -7.64
C ALA A 84 -4.04 -17.71 -8.04
N TYR A 85 -3.36 -18.36 -7.10
CA TYR A 85 -2.68 -19.63 -7.34
C TYR A 85 -3.65 -20.71 -7.85
N VAL A 86 -4.78 -20.94 -7.16
CA VAL A 86 -5.78 -21.93 -7.57
C VAL A 86 -6.35 -21.62 -8.95
N ALA A 87 -6.66 -20.36 -9.23
CA ALA A 87 -7.16 -19.94 -10.53
C ALA A 87 -6.14 -20.20 -11.66
N HIS A 88 -4.84 -19.98 -11.40
CA HIS A 88 -3.81 -20.18 -12.41
C HIS A 88 -3.39 -21.65 -12.57
N ALA A 89 -3.36 -22.40 -11.46
CA ALA A 89 -2.88 -23.77 -11.46
C ALA A 89 -3.94 -24.80 -11.88
N TYR A 90 -5.18 -24.64 -11.40
CA TYR A 90 -6.21 -25.68 -11.50
C TYR A 90 -7.46 -25.24 -12.27
N LEU A 91 -7.74 -23.93 -12.38
CA LEU A 91 -8.96 -23.41 -12.97
C LEU A 91 -8.67 -22.29 -13.99
N PRO A 92 -8.04 -22.59 -15.15
CA PRO A 92 -7.69 -21.55 -16.13
C PRO A 92 -8.88 -20.70 -16.60
N THR A 93 -10.09 -21.28 -16.59
CA THR A 93 -11.34 -20.58 -16.91
C THR A 93 -11.73 -19.53 -15.86
N ALA A 94 -11.21 -19.61 -14.63
CA ALA A 94 -11.46 -18.66 -13.57
C ALA A 94 -10.56 -17.40 -13.65
N LYS A 95 -9.51 -17.37 -14.49
CA LYS A 95 -8.61 -16.21 -14.61
C LYS A 95 -9.36 -14.94 -15.00
N VAL A 96 -10.15 -14.98 -16.07
CA VAL A 96 -10.91 -13.81 -16.54
C VAL A 96 -11.94 -13.34 -15.52
N PRO A 97 -12.78 -14.20 -14.93
CA PRO A 97 -13.64 -13.81 -13.81
C PRO A 97 -12.88 -13.20 -12.62
N MET A 98 -11.73 -13.75 -12.25
CA MET A 98 -10.89 -13.20 -11.16
C MET A 98 -10.37 -11.80 -11.50
N ASP A 99 -9.92 -11.58 -12.72
CA ASP A 99 -9.51 -10.26 -13.20
C ASP A 99 -10.63 -9.24 -13.06
N ILE A 100 -11.83 -9.59 -13.51
CA ILE A 100 -13.01 -8.73 -13.42
C ILE A 100 -13.39 -8.48 -11.97
N LEU A 101 -13.47 -9.53 -11.15
CA LEU A 101 -13.86 -9.45 -9.74
C LEU A 101 -12.92 -8.55 -8.93
N THR A 102 -11.61 -8.66 -9.17
CA THR A 102 -10.62 -7.83 -8.46
C THR A 102 -10.67 -6.36 -8.85
N ILE A 103 -10.99 -6.03 -10.12
CA ILE A 103 -11.07 -4.66 -10.61
C ILE A 103 -12.42 -4.01 -10.28
N PHE A 104 -13.48 -4.80 -10.16
CA PHE A 104 -14.85 -4.32 -9.96
C PHE A 104 -15.00 -3.26 -8.85
N PRO A 105 -14.37 -3.40 -7.66
CA PRO A 105 -14.47 -2.38 -6.61
C PRO A 105 -13.95 -1.00 -7.02
N PHE A 106 -13.07 -0.89 -8.02
CA PHE A 106 -12.57 0.39 -8.53
C PHE A 106 -13.57 1.13 -9.40
N ALA A 107 -14.55 0.42 -9.97
CA ALA A 107 -15.64 1.05 -10.72
C ALA A 107 -16.58 1.83 -9.79
N ILE A 108 -16.57 1.53 -8.49
CA ILE A 108 -17.43 2.20 -7.51
C ILE A 108 -16.64 3.33 -6.84
N PRO A 109 -17.12 4.59 -6.88
CA PRO A 109 -16.47 5.67 -6.14
C PRO A 109 -16.36 5.33 -4.65
N ARG A 110 -15.17 5.53 -4.06
CA ARG A 110 -14.89 5.17 -2.65
C ARG A 110 -15.88 5.74 -1.65
N VAL A 111 -16.37 6.96 -1.90
CA VAL A 111 -17.37 7.61 -1.05
C VAL A 111 -18.69 6.84 -1.06
N ILE A 112 -19.16 6.41 -2.23
CA ILE A 112 -20.40 5.64 -2.38
C ILE A 112 -20.25 4.28 -1.70
N LEU A 113 -19.13 3.59 -1.91
CA LEU A 113 -18.83 2.32 -1.26
C LEU A 113 -18.85 2.47 0.27
N ALA A 114 -18.17 3.47 0.82
CA ALA A 114 -18.12 3.70 2.25
C ALA A 114 -19.51 3.97 2.85
N LEU A 115 -20.31 4.81 2.20
CA LEU A 115 -21.67 5.13 2.65
C LEU A 115 -22.59 3.91 2.57
N ALA A 116 -22.50 3.14 1.48
CA ALA A 116 -23.26 1.88 1.34
C ALA A 116 -22.91 0.89 2.47
N LEU A 117 -21.62 0.69 2.77
CA LEU A 117 -21.21 -0.20 3.86
C LEU A 117 -21.71 0.26 5.22
N VAL A 118 -21.66 1.55 5.52
CA VAL A 118 -22.14 2.11 6.80
C VAL A 118 -23.66 1.99 6.93
N THR A 119 -24.40 2.04 5.83
CA THR A 119 -25.87 1.89 5.84
C THR A 119 -26.32 0.44 5.87
N LEU A 120 -25.59 -0.48 5.22
CA LEU A 120 -25.90 -1.90 5.18
C LEU A 120 -25.52 -2.63 6.47
N PHE A 121 -24.34 -2.31 7.03
CA PHE A 121 -23.84 -2.98 8.24
C PHE A 121 -24.24 -2.20 9.50
N THR A 122 -25.47 -2.43 9.97
CA THR A 122 -26.04 -1.76 11.14
C THR A 122 -25.86 -2.54 12.45
N VAL A 123 -25.40 -3.81 12.38
CA VAL A 123 -25.17 -4.65 13.56
C VAL A 123 -24.15 -3.98 14.48
N PRO A 124 -24.43 -3.76 15.78
CA PRO A 124 -23.59 -2.96 16.69
C PRO A 124 -22.12 -3.36 16.75
N PHE A 125 -21.82 -4.65 16.60
CA PHE A 125 -20.46 -5.19 16.64
C PHE A 125 -19.64 -4.83 15.36
N ILE A 126 -20.30 -4.73 14.21
CA ILE A 126 -19.64 -4.48 12.92
C ILE A 126 -19.76 -3.02 12.50
N ALA A 127 -20.90 -2.39 12.86
CA ALA A 127 -21.21 -1.02 12.46
C ALA A 127 -20.10 -0.03 12.85
N ARG A 128 -19.56 0.66 11.86
CA ARG A 128 -18.50 1.68 12.03
C ARG A 128 -17.27 1.19 12.82
N SER A 129 -16.98 -0.11 12.73
CA SER A 129 -15.86 -0.73 13.44
C SER A 129 -14.57 -0.70 12.61
N PRO A 130 -13.38 -0.81 13.25
CA PRO A 130 -12.13 -1.03 12.53
C PRO A 130 -12.14 -2.30 11.69
N MET A 131 -12.89 -3.34 12.12
CA MET A 131 -13.04 -4.58 11.36
C MET A 131 -13.74 -4.35 10.02
N LEU A 132 -14.85 -3.60 10.00
CA LEU A 132 -15.53 -3.22 8.75
C LEU A 132 -14.59 -2.43 7.84
N LEU A 133 -13.78 -1.54 8.42
CA LEU A 133 -12.80 -0.77 7.67
C LEU A 133 -11.73 -1.68 7.05
N VAL A 134 -11.18 -2.66 7.78
CA VAL A 134 -10.21 -3.63 7.23
C VAL A 134 -10.83 -4.43 6.09
N CYS A 135 -12.07 -4.93 6.26
CA CYS A 135 -12.77 -5.67 5.20
C CYS A 135 -12.97 -4.81 3.93
N ALA A 136 -13.41 -3.55 4.10
CA ALA A 136 -13.58 -2.62 2.99
C ALA A 136 -12.25 -2.31 2.27
N CYS A 137 -11.20 -2.07 3.04
CA CYS A 137 -9.85 -1.84 2.54
C CYS A 137 -9.30 -3.06 1.81
N THR A 138 -9.55 -4.28 2.33
CA THR A 138 -9.12 -5.53 1.71
C THR A 138 -9.75 -5.70 0.33
N VAL A 139 -11.07 -5.56 0.24
CA VAL A 139 -11.79 -5.67 -1.05
C VAL A 139 -11.31 -4.60 -2.04
N PHE A 140 -11.18 -3.35 -1.58
CA PHE A 140 -10.74 -2.26 -2.43
C PHE A 140 -9.29 -2.42 -2.91
N SER A 141 -8.42 -3.02 -2.10
CA SER A 141 -7.00 -3.19 -2.44
C SER A 141 -6.66 -4.51 -3.15
N MET A 142 -7.64 -5.40 -3.36
CA MET A 142 -7.42 -6.68 -4.07
C MET A 142 -6.63 -6.56 -5.38
N PRO A 143 -6.90 -5.61 -6.29
CA PRO A 143 -6.16 -5.54 -7.55
C PRO A 143 -4.68 -5.19 -7.35
N TYR A 144 -4.34 -4.46 -6.30
CA TYR A 144 -2.94 -4.15 -5.97
C TYR A 144 -2.14 -5.38 -5.56
N MET A 145 -2.79 -6.38 -4.94
CA MET A 145 -2.16 -7.67 -4.62
C MET A 145 -2.26 -8.63 -5.80
N TYR A 146 -3.42 -8.77 -6.41
CA TYR A 146 -3.70 -9.76 -7.43
C TYR A 146 -2.81 -9.59 -8.67
N ARG A 147 -2.68 -8.38 -9.23
CA ARG A 147 -1.95 -8.14 -10.47
C ARG A 147 -0.47 -8.53 -10.41
N PRO A 148 0.33 -8.08 -9.42
CA PRO A 148 1.72 -8.50 -9.32
C PRO A 148 1.88 -10.01 -9.09
N VAL A 149 0.98 -10.61 -8.30
CA VAL A 149 0.99 -12.05 -8.03
C VAL A 149 0.64 -12.85 -9.30
N ALA A 150 -0.41 -12.45 -10.01
CA ALA A 150 -0.81 -13.09 -11.27
C ALA A 150 0.31 -13.02 -12.32
N ASN A 151 0.92 -11.84 -12.49
CA ASN A 151 2.05 -11.67 -13.40
C ASN A 151 3.25 -12.59 -13.04
N SER A 152 3.52 -12.78 -11.74
CA SER A 152 4.60 -13.66 -11.29
C SER A 152 4.23 -15.14 -11.48
N LEU A 153 2.96 -15.52 -11.31
CA LEU A 153 2.48 -16.87 -11.59
C LEU A 153 2.54 -17.21 -13.08
N GLU A 154 2.29 -16.24 -13.96
CA GLU A 154 2.38 -16.38 -15.41
C GLU A 154 3.82 -16.43 -15.93
N ALA A 155 4.78 -15.94 -15.15
CA ALA A 155 6.19 -15.93 -15.53
C ALA A 155 6.90 -17.28 -15.28
N ILE A 156 6.29 -18.21 -14.54
CA ILE A 156 6.84 -19.54 -14.24
C ILE A 156 6.04 -20.65 -14.96
N ASP A 157 6.68 -21.79 -15.23
CA ASP A 157 5.98 -22.99 -15.74
C ASP A 157 5.24 -23.68 -14.57
N LEU A 158 4.15 -23.04 -14.14
CA LEU A 158 3.34 -23.46 -13.00
C LEU A 158 2.80 -24.88 -13.16
N LYS A 159 2.50 -25.31 -14.41
CA LYS A 159 1.96 -26.64 -14.68
C LYS A 159 3.00 -27.72 -14.39
N THR A 160 4.18 -27.61 -14.97
CA THR A 160 5.27 -28.59 -14.77
C THR A 160 5.68 -28.65 -13.29
N ILE A 161 5.76 -27.49 -12.61
CA ILE A 161 6.08 -27.43 -11.17
C ILE A 161 5.03 -28.18 -10.35
N ASN A 162 3.74 -27.94 -10.59
CA ASN A 162 2.66 -28.62 -9.87
C ASN A 162 2.62 -30.12 -10.13
N ASP A 163 2.72 -30.53 -11.40
CA ASP A 163 2.67 -31.95 -11.79
C ASP A 163 3.84 -32.72 -11.14
N ALA A 164 5.06 -32.16 -11.16
CA ALA A 164 6.23 -32.77 -10.52
C ALA A 164 6.09 -32.89 -8.99
N ALA A 165 5.59 -31.87 -8.34
CA ALA A 165 5.38 -31.87 -6.90
C ALA A 165 4.28 -32.84 -6.45
N GLN A 166 3.19 -32.91 -7.20
CA GLN A 166 2.10 -33.89 -6.95
C GLN A 166 2.54 -35.34 -7.12
N LEU A 167 3.39 -35.64 -8.12
CA LEU A 167 3.99 -36.97 -8.28
C LEU A 167 4.83 -37.37 -7.06
N GLN A 168 5.38 -36.43 -6.34
CA GLN A 168 6.10 -36.65 -5.07
C GLN A 168 5.18 -36.68 -3.83
N GLY A 169 3.86 -36.57 -4.03
CA GLY A 169 2.87 -36.62 -2.95
C GLY A 169 2.64 -35.33 -2.22
N ALA A 170 3.13 -34.18 -2.72
CA ALA A 170 2.92 -32.89 -2.10
C ALA A 170 1.45 -32.42 -2.25
N GLY A 171 0.84 -31.97 -1.15
CA GLY A 171 -0.49 -31.35 -1.16
C GLY A 171 -0.46 -29.93 -1.69
N THR A 172 -1.62 -29.44 -2.15
CA THR A 172 -1.78 -28.09 -2.76
C THR A 172 -1.22 -26.96 -1.91
N LEU A 173 -1.46 -26.99 -0.59
CA LEU A 173 -0.95 -25.96 0.34
C LEU A 173 0.57 -26.04 0.50
N GLN A 174 1.13 -27.24 0.52
CA GLN A 174 2.58 -27.45 0.57
C GLN A 174 3.25 -26.92 -0.70
N ILE A 175 2.66 -27.21 -1.87
CA ILE A 175 3.15 -26.68 -3.14
C ILE A 175 3.12 -25.16 -3.14
N LEU A 176 2.00 -24.55 -2.71
CA LEU A 176 1.88 -23.10 -2.62
C LEU A 176 2.93 -22.47 -1.70
N LEU A 177 3.11 -23.02 -0.48
CA LEU A 177 3.96 -22.37 0.53
C LEU A 177 5.45 -22.63 0.31
N TYR A 178 5.83 -23.84 -0.11
CA TYR A 178 7.25 -24.24 -0.15
C TYR A 178 7.86 -24.24 -1.54
N ILE A 179 7.04 -24.24 -2.60
CA ILE A 179 7.55 -24.31 -3.97
C ILE A 179 7.15 -23.06 -4.75
N VAL A 180 5.84 -22.82 -4.91
CA VAL A 180 5.35 -21.70 -5.75
C VAL A 180 5.57 -20.36 -5.06
N GLY A 181 5.28 -20.25 -3.75
CA GLY A 181 5.42 -19.01 -2.98
C GLY A 181 6.81 -18.38 -3.07
N PRO A 182 7.90 -19.12 -2.81
CA PRO A 182 9.25 -18.62 -3.02
C PRO A 182 9.53 -18.16 -4.45
N ASN A 183 9.04 -18.89 -5.46
CA ASN A 183 9.22 -18.52 -6.87
C ASN A 183 8.47 -17.23 -7.29
N ILE A 184 7.36 -16.90 -6.62
CA ILE A 184 6.57 -15.69 -6.88
C ILE A 184 6.77 -14.60 -5.82
N ILE A 185 7.80 -14.70 -5.01
CA ILE A 185 8.05 -13.78 -3.89
C ILE A 185 8.14 -12.31 -4.35
N SER A 186 8.68 -12.05 -5.53
CA SER A 186 8.74 -10.72 -6.13
C SER A 186 7.35 -10.11 -6.35
N GLY A 187 6.38 -10.91 -6.81
CA GLY A 187 4.98 -10.50 -6.97
C GLY A 187 4.30 -10.27 -5.62
N ILE A 188 4.51 -11.18 -4.66
CA ILE A 188 3.97 -11.06 -3.30
C ILE A 188 4.47 -9.77 -2.63
N VAL A 189 5.77 -9.50 -2.69
CA VAL A 189 6.38 -8.29 -2.11
C VAL A 189 5.88 -7.04 -2.79
N SER A 190 5.86 -7.01 -4.12
CA SER A 190 5.36 -5.87 -4.89
C SER A 190 3.89 -5.58 -4.57
N GLY A 191 3.06 -6.63 -4.54
CA GLY A 191 1.65 -6.52 -4.16
C GLY A 191 1.48 -6.00 -2.73
N SER A 192 2.26 -6.53 -1.78
CA SER A 192 2.22 -6.09 -0.38
C SER A 192 2.60 -4.62 -0.22
N LEU A 193 3.63 -4.15 -0.94
CA LEU A 193 4.05 -2.74 -0.95
C LEU A 193 2.96 -1.83 -1.52
N LEU A 194 2.32 -2.24 -2.62
CA LEU A 194 1.24 -1.47 -3.24
C LEU A 194 0.03 -1.38 -2.31
N VAL A 195 -0.41 -2.50 -1.72
CA VAL A 195 -1.52 -2.54 -0.75
C VAL A 195 -1.19 -1.68 0.47
N PHE A 196 0.00 -1.86 1.06
CA PHE A 196 0.42 -1.09 2.22
C PHE A 196 0.39 0.42 1.94
N SER A 197 1.03 0.86 0.87
CA SER A 197 1.11 2.28 0.50
C SER A 197 -0.27 2.88 0.25
N ALA A 198 -1.13 2.16 -0.49
CA ALA A 198 -2.47 2.63 -0.81
C ALA A 198 -3.36 2.79 0.43
N ILE A 199 -3.27 1.84 1.38
CA ILE A 199 -4.10 1.84 2.59
C ILE A 199 -3.52 2.75 3.68
N PHE A 200 -2.20 2.83 3.83
CA PHE A 200 -1.57 3.77 4.75
C PHE A 200 -1.94 5.22 4.43
N ALA A 201 -2.11 5.55 3.14
CA ALA A 201 -2.51 6.87 2.67
C ALA A 201 -4.04 7.07 2.55
N ASP A 202 -4.87 6.05 2.88
CA ASP A 202 -6.32 6.17 2.72
C ASP A 202 -6.94 7.09 3.77
N TYR A 203 -7.58 8.15 3.28
CA TYR A 203 -8.38 9.08 4.06
C TYR A 203 -9.87 8.73 3.99
N THR A 204 -10.35 8.38 2.80
CA THR A 204 -11.78 8.38 2.47
C THR A 204 -12.54 7.29 3.20
N LEU A 205 -12.07 6.02 3.08
CA LEU A 205 -12.72 4.90 3.76
C LEU A 205 -12.61 5.05 5.27
N ALA A 206 -11.42 5.39 5.78
CA ALA A 206 -11.19 5.59 7.21
C ALA A 206 -12.10 6.69 7.79
N ARG A 207 -12.20 7.85 7.12
CA ARG A 207 -13.02 8.97 7.60
C ARG A 207 -14.51 8.65 7.58
N LEU A 208 -15.01 8.01 6.52
CA LEU A 208 -16.43 7.78 6.33
C LEU A 208 -16.94 6.56 7.12
N ILE A 209 -16.15 5.47 7.20
CA ILE A 209 -16.57 4.25 7.89
C ILE A 209 -16.44 4.39 9.41
N THR A 210 -15.27 4.82 9.91
CA THR A 210 -15.01 4.82 11.37
C THR A 210 -15.09 6.21 12.01
N GLY A 211 -14.96 7.27 11.23
CA GLY A 211 -15.05 8.64 11.73
C GLY A 211 -14.00 8.96 12.80
N ALA A 212 -14.46 9.43 13.96
CA ALA A 212 -13.58 9.77 15.08
C ALA A 212 -13.17 8.56 15.94
N ARG A 213 -13.86 7.42 15.82
CA ARG A 213 -13.64 6.22 16.66
C ARG A 213 -12.28 5.55 16.37
N PHE A 214 -11.88 5.55 15.10
CA PHE A 214 -10.60 4.99 14.67
C PHE A 214 -9.94 5.94 13.67
N LYS A 215 -9.42 7.05 14.22
CA LYS A 215 -8.79 8.09 13.43
C LYS A 215 -7.43 7.60 12.92
N THR A 216 -7.23 7.68 11.60
CA THR A 216 -5.96 7.33 10.93
C THR A 216 -5.08 8.57 10.72
N PHE A 217 -3.81 8.35 10.36
CA PHE A 217 -2.85 9.41 10.14
C PHE A 217 -3.24 10.40 9.02
N PRO A 218 -3.76 9.95 7.85
CA PRO A 218 -4.30 10.85 6.84
C PRO A 218 -5.50 11.68 7.31
N VAL A 219 -6.32 11.15 8.22
CA VAL A 219 -7.44 11.91 8.80
C VAL A 219 -6.91 13.04 9.68
N LEU A 220 -5.87 12.78 10.48
CA LEU A 220 -5.19 13.81 11.26
C LEU A 220 -4.56 14.88 10.36
N LEU A 221 -3.88 14.46 9.28
CA LEU A 221 -3.30 15.36 8.29
C LEU A 221 -4.33 16.33 7.73
N VAL A 222 -5.48 15.83 7.25
CA VAL A 222 -6.53 16.69 6.68
C VAL A 222 -7.14 17.65 7.71
N GLU A 223 -7.21 17.26 8.98
CA GLU A 223 -7.64 18.19 10.04
C GLU A 223 -6.67 19.37 10.21
N PHE A 224 -5.36 19.10 10.08
CA PHE A 224 -4.35 20.15 10.19
C PHE A 224 -4.24 21.03 8.95
N THR A 225 -4.56 20.56 7.76
CA THR A 225 -4.57 21.43 6.56
C THR A 225 -5.51 22.61 6.69
N ARG A 226 -6.55 22.48 7.53
CA ARG A 226 -7.52 23.56 7.82
C ARG A 226 -7.12 24.46 9.00
N LYS A 227 -6.12 24.08 9.79
CA LYS A 227 -5.70 24.78 11.00
C LYS A 227 -4.35 25.48 10.82
N ASP A 228 -3.34 24.72 10.46
CA ASP A 228 -1.97 25.20 10.22
C ASP A 228 -1.28 24.33 9.16
N GLY A 229 -1.05 24.91 7.98
CA GLY A 229 -0.43 24.24 6.85
C GLY A 229 1.01 23.77 7.12
N ARG A 230 1.72 24.41 8.06
CA ARG A 230 3.11 24.05 8.42
C ARG A 230 3.14 22.74 9.21
N ILE A 231 2.23 22.60 10.18
CA ILE A 231 2.05 21.34 10.91
C ILE A 231 1.54 20.25 9.96
N ALA A 232 0.61 20.57 9.06
CA ALA A 232 0.13 19.63 8.05
C ALA A 232 1.28 19.13 7.15
N SER A 233 2.18 20.04 6.72
CA SER A 233 3.36 19.66 5.92
C SER A 233 4.34 18.81 6.72
N SER A 234 4.55 19.08 8.01
CA SER A 234 5.36 18.23 8.89
C SER A 234 4.76 16.82 9.03
N ILE A 235 3.43 16.70 9.15
CA ILE A 235 2.72 15.42 9.16
C ILE A 235 2.90 14.69 7.82
N SER A 236 2.82 15.40 6.70
CA SER A 236 3.02 14.82 5.35
C SER A 236 4.43 14.28 5.17
N VAL A 237 5.45 15.04 5.59
CA VAL A 237 6.86 14.61 5.54
C VAL A 237 7.09 13.36 6.37
N VAL A 238 6.52 13.29 7.59
CA VAL A 238 6.59 12.07 8.42
C VAL A 238 5.88 10.91 7.75
N ALA A 239 4.69 11.13 7.17
CA ALA A 239 3.97 10.08 6.44
C ALA A 239 4.79 9.51 5.29
N PHE A 240 5.40 10.36 4.46
CA PHE A 240 6.29 9.93 3.38
C PHE A 240 7.50 9.17 3.90
N THR A 241 8.15 9.67 4.95
CA THR A 241 9.33 9.03 5.55
C THR A 241 8.98 7.64 6.08
N VAL A 242 7.88 7.51 6.83
CA VAL A 242 7.40 6.23 7.37
C VAL A 242 7.08 5.26 6.21
N ALA A 243 6.36 5.71 5.17
CA ALA A 243 6.02 4.88 4.03
C ALA A 243 7.27 4.38 3.30
N VAL A 244 8.27 5.24 3.08
CA VAL A 244 9.54 4.87 2.44
C VAL A 244 10.33 3.88 3.31
N LEU A 245 10.49 4.14 4.59
CA LEU A 245 11.23 3.26 5.51
C LEU A 245 10.60 1.86 5.58
N LEU A 246 9.29 1.78 5.68
CA LEU A 246 8.57 0.50 5.72
C LEU A 246 8.66 -0.22 4.37
N SER A 247 8.58 0.51 3.25
CA SER A 247 8.78 -0.06 1.92
C SER A 247 10.19 -0.65 1.78
N LEU A 248 11.21 0.06 2.22
CA LEU A 248 12.58 -0.43 2.23
C LEU A 248 12.76 -1.65 3.16
N ALA A 249 12.11 -1.66 4.32
CA ALA A 249 12.14 -2.79 5.24
C ALA A 249 11.51 -4.05 4.62
N ILE A 250 10.35 -3.93 3.98
CA ILE A 250 9.71 -5.06 3.29
C ILE A 250 10.61 -5.61 2.17
N ILE A 251 11.22 -4.74 1.36
CA ILE A 251 12.16 -5.15 0.30
C ILE A 251 13.39 -5.84 0.89
N ALA A 252 13.94 -5.33 1.99
CA ALA A 252 15.12 -5.91 2.64
C ALA A 252 14.82 -7.33 3.17
N VAL A 253 13.67 -7.52 3.83
CA VAL A 253 13.24 -8.84 4.33
C VAL A 253 13.04 -9.83 3.17
N ALA A 254 12.42 -9.40 2.07
CA ALA A 254 12.24 -10.27 0.91
C ALA A 254 13.56 -10.71 0.26
N ARG A 255 14.55 -9.80 0.20
CA ARG A 255 15.88 -10.12 -0.36
C ARG A 255 16.72 -11.01 0.54
N SER A 256 16.55 -10.93 1.85
CA SER A 256 17.29 -11.81 2.79
C SER A 256 16.78 -13.25 2.74
N GLY A 257 15.47 -13.46 2.54
CA GLY A 257 14.90 -14.81 2.35
C GLY A 257 15.42 -15.50 1.08
N SER A 258 15.56 -14.77 -0.01
CA SER A 258 16.05 -15.31 -1.29
C SER A 258 17.56 -15.67 -1.28
N ARG A 259 18.36 -15.07 -0.41
CA ARG A 259 19.80 -15.35 -0.32
C ARG A 259 20.15 -16.56 0.58
N SER A 260 19.30 -16.89 1.54
CA SER A 260 19.50 -18.10 2.36
C SER A 260 19.32 -19.37 1.55
N ASP A 261 18.41 -19.37 0.56
CA ASP A 261 18.15 -20.54 -0.29
C ASP A 261 19.29 -20.80 -1.29
N GLU A 262 20.01 -19.76 -1.75
CA GLU A 262 21.21 -19.91 -2.60
C GLU A 262 22.44 -20.42 -1.83
N ALA A 263 22.51 -20.20 -0.52
CA ALA A 263 23.64 -20.61 0.31
C ALA A 263 23.53 -22.07 0.81
N GLU A 264 22.32 -22.66 0.86
CA GLU A 264 22.08 -24.04 1.27
C GLU A 264 22.02 -25.02 0.08
N GLY A 265 21.96 -24.52 -1.17
CA GLY A 265 21.88 -25.33 -2.40
C GLY A 265 23.20 -25.43 -3.20
N GLY A 266 24.34 -24.97 -2.65
CA GLY A 266 25.68 -25.03 -3.26
C GLY A 266 26.62 -26.06 -2.50
#